data_bbc392a93be90a2d2d3f0f762d8c0ca6
#
_entry.id   bbc392a93be90a2d2d3f0f762d8c0ca6
#
_cell.length_a   1.000
_cell.length_b   1.000
_cell.length_c   1.000
_cell.angle_alpha   90.00
_cell.angle_beta   90.00
_cell.angle_gamma   90.00
#
_symmetry.space_group_name_H-M   'P 1'
#
loop_
_entity.id
_entity.type
_entity.pdbx_description
1 polymer ?
#
loop_
_entity_poly.entity_id
_entity_poly.type
_entity_poly.pdbx_seq_one_letter_code
_entity_poly.pdbx_strand_id
1 'polypeptide(L)' 'MSEGNGQLKALIERVERINSEIAEKNEDKAEIFKESKAAGFDNRIIKKIVADRAKDPNRLREERELYDLYASAVGFAP' A
#
# COMPACT_ATOMS: atom_id res chain seq x y z
N MET A 1 -8.53 -35.04 -24.48
CA MET A 1 -8.27 -33.83 -23.72
C MET A 1 -7.52 -34.18 -22.46
N SER A 2 -6.45 -33.48 -22.18
CA SER A 2 -5.58 -33.82 -21.08
C SER A 2 -6.08 -33.26 -19.75
N GLU A 3 -5.73 -33.94 -18.67
CA GLU A 3 -5.96 -33.45 -17.30
C GLU A 3 -5.32 -32.07 -17.06
N GLY A 4 -4.22 -31.77 -17.78
CA GLY A 4 -3.55 -30.48 -17.71
C GLY A 4 -4.43 -29.31 -18.09
N ASN A 5 -5.35 -29.50 -19.04
CA ASN A 5 -6.28 -28.43 -19.43
C ASN A 5 -7.30 -28.13 -18.35
N GLY A 6 -7.80 -29.16 -17.66
CA GLY A 6 -8.70 -28.98 -16.52
C GLY A 6 -8.00 -28.31 -15.35
N GLN A 7 -6.78 -28.69 -15.06
CA GLN A 7 -5.98 -28.09 -14.02
C GLN A 7 -5.63 -26.62 -14.33
N LEU A 8 -5.26 -26.35 -15.57
CA LEU A 8 -4.95 -24.97 -16.01
C LEU A 8 -6.16 -24.07 -15.88
N LYS A 9 -7.33 -24.54 -16.31
CA LYS A 9 -8.58 -23.80 -16.16
C LYS A 9 -8.89 -23.48 -14.70
N ALA A 10 -8.74 -24.48 -13.83
CA ALA A 10 -8.97 -24.29 -12.39
C ALA A 10 -8.01 -23.26 -11.78
N LEU A 11 -6.75 -23.27 -12.18
CA LEU A 11 -5.77 -22.29 -11.71
C LEU A 11 -6.13 -20.87 -12.18
N ILE A 12 -6.52 -20.72 -13.42
CA ILE A 12 -6.94 -19.43 -13.98
C ILE A 12 -8.14 -18.90 -13.19
N GLU A 13 -9.16 -19.73 -12.98
CA GLU A 13 -10.35 -19.31 -12.24
C GLU A 13 -10.04 -18.90 -10.79
N ARG A 14 -9.09 -19.59 -10.16
CA ARG A 14 -8.63 -19.24 -8.82
C ARG A 14 -7.96 -17.87 -8.79
N VAL A 15 -7.12 -17.59 -9.76
CA VAL A 15 -6.48 -16.26 -9.88
C VAL A 15 -7.53 -15.17 -10.12
N GLU A 16 -8.47 -15.42 -11.00
CA GLU A 16 -9.55 -14.48 -11.32
C GLU A 16 -10.40 -14.17 -10.09
N ARG A 17 -10.67 -15.16 -9.26
CA ARG A 17 -11.40 -14.97 -8.00
C ARG A 17 -10.64 -14.05 -7.05
N ILE A 18 -9.34 -14.27 -6.89
CA ILE A 18 -8.50 -13.42 -6.04
C ILE A 18 -8.46 -11.99 -6.60
N ASN A 19 -8.34 -11.83 -7.91
CA ASN A 19 -8.37 -10.51 -8.54
C ASN A 19 -9.67 -9.77 -8.26
N SER A 20 -10.79 -10.49 -8.27
CA SER A 20 -12.10 -9.93 -7.94
C SER A 20 -12.16 -9.49 -6.48
N GLU A 21 -11.62 -10.30 -5.57
CA GLU A 21 -11.56 -9.97 -4.14
C GLU A 21 -10.66 -8.74 -3.89
N ILE A 22 -9.54 -8.65 -4.61
CA ILE A 22 -8.66 -7.48 -4.52
C ILE A 22 -9.40 -6.22 -4.99
N ALA A 23 -10.14 -6.32 -6.10
CA ALA A 23 -10.92 -5.18 -6.61
C ALA A 23 -11.96 -4.71 -5.59
N GLU A 24 -12.67 -5.62 -4.95
CA GLU A 24 -13.62 -5.29 -3.87
C GLU A 24 -12.93 -4.58 -2.71
N LYS A 25 -11.78 -5.09 -2.27
CA LYS A 25 -11.03 -4.50 -1.17
C LYS A 25 -10.47 -3.13 -1.52
N ASN A 26 -10.09 -2.92 -2.78
CA ASN A 26 -9.68 -1.60 -3.25
C ASN A 26 -10.83 -0.61 -3.25
N GLU A 27 -12.04 -1.04 -3.59
CA GLU A 27 -13.24 -0.21 -3.49
C GLU A 27 -13.54 0.17 -2.03
N ASP A 28 -13.45 -0.79 -1.11
CA ASP A 28 -13.63 -0.54 0.32
C ASP A 28 -12.62 0.49 0.83
N LYS A 29 -11.38 0.35 0.41
CA LYS A 29 -10.32 1.30 0.76
C LYS A 29 -10.59 2.69 0.21
N ALA A 30 -11.08 2.78 -1.03
CA ALA A 30 -11.45 4.06 -1.64
C ALA A 30 -12.56 4.77 -0.86
N GLU A 31 -13.53 4.01 -0.37
CA GLU A 31 -14.60 4.56 0.48
C GLU A 31 -14.05 5.15 1.78
N ILE A 32 -13.08 4.47 2.41
CA ILE A 32 -12.44 4.98 3.62
C ILE A 32 -11.72 6.31 3.33
N PHE A 33 -11.04 6.43 2.20
CA PHE A 33 -10.37 7.68 1.83
C PHE A 33 -11.35 8.81 1.49
N LYS A 34 -12.52 8.50 0.95
CA LYS A 34 -13.58 9.48 0.77
C LYS A 34 -14.10 9.99 2.11
N GLU A 35 -14.32 9.09 3.05
CA GLU A 35 -14.73 9.42 4.41
C GLU A 35 -13.69 10.31 5.10
N SER A 36 -12.42 9.94 4.97
CA SER A 36 -11.31 10.72 5.51
C SER A 36 -11.27 12.13 4.96
N LYS A 37 -11.41 12.27 3.65
CA LYS A 37 -11.44 13.58 2.99
C LYS A 37 -12.63 14.42 3.46
N ALA A 38 -13.79 13.80 3.58
CA ALA A 38 -15.00 14.48 4.08
C ALA A 38 -14.83 14.96 5.53
N ALA A 39 -14.03 14.24 6.33
CA ALA A 39 -13.70 14.62 7.70
C ALA A 39 -12.60 15.70 7.80
N GLY A 40 -12.01 16.10 6.67
CA GLY A 40 -11.01 17.15 6.61
C GLY A 40 -9.55 16.68 6.74
N PHE A 41 -9.31 15.36 6.66
CA PHE A 41 -7.95 14.84 6.71
C PHE A 41 -7.27 14.86 5.34
N ASP A 42 -5.94 14.87 5.34
CA ASP A 42 -5.13 14.79 4.13
C ASP A 42 -4.78 13.33 3.85
N ASN A 43 -5.33 12.78 2.77
CA ASN A 43 -5.14 11.39 2.41
C ASN A 43 -3.68 11.05 2.05
N ARG A 44 -2.91 12.02 1.55
CA ARG A 44 -1.49 11.80 1.24
C ARG A 44 -0.71 11.49 2.51
N ILE A 45 -1.02 12.18 3.58
CA ILE A 45 -0.36 11.98 4.88
C ILE A 45 -0.81 10.65 5.50
N ILE A 46 -2.10 10.33 5.42
CA ILE A 46 -2.63 9.05 5.90
C ILE A 46 -1.92 7.90 5.20
N LYS A 47 -1.81 7.95 3.87
CA LYS A 47 -1.12 6.92 3.09
C LYS A 47 0.34 6.76 3.50
N LYS A 48 1.02 7.87 3.75
CA LYS A 48 2.40 7.86 4.21
C LYS A 48 2.53 7.20 5.58
N ILE A 49 1.66 7.54 6.52
CA ILE A 49 1.66 6.94 7.87
C ILE A 49 1.39 5.43 7.77
N VAL A 50 0.43 5.01 6.96
CA VAL A 50 0.13 3.59 6.76
C VAL A 50 1.35 2.85 6.22
N ALA A 51 2.03 3.42 5.22
CA ALA A 51 3.25 2.84 4.66
C ALA A 51 4.37 2.76 5.69
N ASP A 52 4.57 3.81 6.48
CA ASP A 52 5.61 3.85 7.51
C ASP A 52 5.34 2.85 8.64
N ARG A 53 4.07 2.69 9.04
CA ARG A 53 3.69 1.72 10.06
C ARG A 53 3.88 0.27 9.63
N ALA A 54 3.94 0.01 8.33
CA ALA A 54 4.21 -1.32 7.78
C ALA A 54 5.69 -1.67 7.76
N LYS A 55 6.57 -0.69 7.97
CA LYS A 55 8.03 -0.89 7.98
C LYS A 55 8.50 -1.37 9.35
N ASP A 56 9.65 -2.06 9.36
CA ASP A 56 10.37 -2.35 10.59
C ASP A 56 10.71 -1.03 11.30
N PRO A 57 10.42 -0.88 12.61
CA PRO A 57 10.72 0.35 13.35
C PRO A 57 12.18 0.79 13.28
N ASN A 58 13.12 -0.14 13.29
CA ASN A 58 14.55 0.18 13.18
C ASN A 58 14.89 0.73 11.80
N ARG A 59 14.32 0.14 10.75
CA ARG A 59 14.50 0.59 9.39
C ARG A 59 13.91 1.98 9.18
N LEU A 60 12.74 2.23 9.72
CA LEU A 60 12.10 3.54 9.66
C LEU A 60 12.95 4.61 10.34
N ARG A 61 13.53 4.29 11.50
CA ARG A 61 14.42 5.19 12.23
C ARG A 61 15.66 5.51 11.40
N GLU A 62 16.28 4.50 10.80
CA GLU A 62 17.45 4.67 9.94
C GLU A 62 17.15 5.58 8.75
N GLU A 63 16.00 5.39 8.11
CA GLU A 63 15.57 6.24 6.99
C GLU A 63 15.39 7.70 7.42
N ARG A 64 14.80 7.95 8.58
CA ARG A 64 14.62 9.29 9.12
C ARG A 64 15.94 9.96 9.47
N GLU A 65 16.84 9.23 10.10
CA GLU A 65 18.16 9.72 10.44
C GLU A 65 18.96 10.08 9.19
N LEU A 66 18.90 9.24 8.16
CA LEU A 66 19.58 9.47 6.90
C LEU A 66 18.98 10.69 6.16
N TYR A 67 17.66 10.81 6.16
CA TYR A 67 16.99 11.97 5.59
C TYR A 67 17.45 13.26 6.28
N ASP A 68 17.47 13.29 7.60
CA ASP A 68 17.89 14.46 8.37
C ASP A 68 19.35 14.81 8.10
N LEU A 69 20.22 13.80 7.99
CA LEU A 69 21.62 13.99 7.67
C LEU A 69 21.80 14.66 6.30
N TYR A 70 21.13 14.15 5.29
CA TYR A 70 21.22 14.69 3.94
C TYR A 70 20.59 16.08 3.84
N ALA A 71 19.45 16.29 4.47
CA ALA A 71 18.78 17.59 4.52
C ALA A 71 19.69 18.64 5.16
N SER A 72 20.32 18.29 6.27
CA SER A 72 21.26 19.18 6.95
C SER A 72 22.49 19.49 6.08
N ALA A 73 23.03 18.48 5.38
CA ALA A 73 24.20 18.64 4.53
C ALA A 73 23.98 19.61 3.37
N VAL A 74 22.74 19.68 2.85
CA VAL A 74 22.40 20.58 1.73
C VAL A 74 21.70 21.87 2.17
N GLY A 75 21.59 22.07 3.48
CA GLY A 75 20.94 23.28 4.01
C GLY A 75 19.43 23.29 3.91
N PHE A 76 18.81 22.12 3.83
CA PHE A 76 17.36 21.97 3.81
C PHE A 76 16.85 21.55 5.20
N ALA A 77 16.21 22.47 5.89
CA ALA A 77 15.57 22.21 7.18
C ALA A 77 14.10 22.62 7.08
N PRO A 78 13.17 21.64 7.11
CA PRO A 78 11.75 21.96 7.10
C PRO A 78 11.29 22.63 8.37
#